data_86bea2e729a243fdf88f5539bee2e0d6
#
_entry.id   86bea2e729a243fdf88f5539bee2e0d6
#
_cell.length_a   1.000
_cell.length_b   1.000
_cell.length_c   1.000
_cell.angle_alpha   90.00
_cell.angle_beta   90.00
_cell.angle_gamma   90.00
#
_symmetry.space_group_name_H-M   'P 1'
#
loop_
_entity.id
_entity.type
_entity.pdbx_description
1 polymer ?
#
loop_
_entity_poly.entity_id
_entity_poly.type
_entity_poly.pdbx_seq_one_letter_code
_entity_poly.pdbx_strand_id
1 'polypeptide(L)' 'MPDNLTKRELRVFEYMLDFDGITSLQAFVDLGETRLSGCIYQLRKKGIHISTAFKTIKNRYGEERRIKEYKIG' A
#
# COMPACT_ATOMS: atom_id res chain seq x y z
N MET A 1 13.66 11.66 5.69
CA MET A 1 13.36 10.26 5.37
C MET A 1 13.61 9.40 6.59
N PRO A 2 12.70 8.48 6.96
CA PRO A 2 12.93 7.63 8.13
C PRO A 2 14.12 6.72 7.89
N ASP A 3 15.00 6.60 8.89
CA ASP A 3 16.26 5.89 8.73
C ASP A 3 16.21 4.43 9.14
N ASN A 4 15.10 3.99 9.74
CA ASN A 4 15.00 2.66 10.32
C ASN A 4 13.99 1.75 9.62
N LEU A 5 13.77 1.98 8.32
CA LEU A 5 12.89 1.13 7.54
C LEU A 5 13.63 -0.14 7.09
N THR A 6 12.91 -1.27 7.15
CA THR A 6 13.40 -2.50 6.54
C THR A 6 13.34 -2.38 5.02
N LYS A 7 13.95 -3.31 4.30
CA LYS A 7 13.89 -3.32 2.84
C LYS A 7 12.45 -3.41 2.34
N ARG A 8 11.61 -4.23 2.98
CA ARG A 8 10.19 -4.36 2.63
C ARG A 8 9.47 -3.05 2.82
N GLU A 9 9.66 -2.43 3.98
CA GLU A 9 9.00 -1.16 4.31
C GLU A 9 9.43 -0.06 3.34
N LEU A 10 10.72 -0.02 3.03
CA LEU A 10 11.23 0.99 2.11
C LEU A 10 10.65 0.82 0.71
N ARG A 11 10.54 -0.41 0.22
CA ARG A 11 9.96 -0.68 -1.10
C ARG A 11 8.50 -0.24 -1.17
N VAL A 12 7.72 -0.52 -0.13
CA VAL A 12 6.33 -0.10 -0.07
C VAL A 12 6.23 1.42 -0.01
N PHE A 13 7.07 2.05 0.80
CA PHE A 13 7.11 3.50 0.94
C PHE A 13 7.45 4.17 -0.40
N GLU A 14 8.49 3.72 -1.07
CA GLU A 14 8.88 4.27 -2.36
C GLU A 14 7.82 4.05 -3.43
N TYR A 15 7.16 2.88 -3.40
CA TYR A 15 6.07 2.59 -4.34
C TYR A 15 4.93 3.59 -4.17
N MET A 16 4.54 3.89 -2.93
CA MET A 16 3.49 4.86 -2.68
C MET A 16 3.87 6.27 -3.16
N LEU A 17 5.16 6.63 -3.06
CA LEU A 17 5.62 7.92 -3.58
C LEU A 17 5.59 7.97 -5.11
N ASP A 18 6.00 6.88 -5.75
CA ASP A 18 6.11 6.83 -7.21
C ASP A 18 4.76 6.74 -7.91
N PHE A 19 3.81 5.99 -7.33
CA PHE A 19 2.54 5.68 -7.97
C PHE A 19 1.33 6.28 -7.25
N ASP A 20 1.59 7.17 -6.30
CA ASP A 20 0.54 7.90 -5.57
C ASP A 20 -0.40 6.99 -4.76
N GLY A 21 0.09 5.82 -4.38
CA GLY A 21 -0.67 4.90 -3.56
C GLY A 21 -0.31 3.45 -3.84
N ILE A 22 -0.82 2.56 -3.01
CA ILE A 22 -0.60 1.12 -3.18
C ILE A 22 -1.83 0.34 -2.71
N THR A 23 -2.22 -0.66 -3.48
CA THR A 23 -3.24 -1.63 -3.11
C THR A 23 -2.58 -2.96 -2.79
N SER A 24 -3.33 -3.85 -2.12
CA SER A 24 -2.81 -5.20 -1.82
C SER A 24 -2.44 -5.97 -3.08
N LEU A 25 -3.22 -5.81 -4.15
CA LEU A 25 -2.93 -6.47 -5.42
C LEU A 25 -1.63 -5.94 -6.03
N GLN A 26 -1.45 -4.63 -6.05
CA GLN A 26 -0.23 -4.02 -6.56
C GLN A 26 1.00 -4.47 -5.76
N ALA A 27 0.86 -4.52 -4.43
CA ALA A 27 1.94 -4.98 -3.57
C ALA A 27 2.31 -6.43 -3.88
N PHE A 28 1.32 -7.27 -4.10
CA PHE A 28 1.56 -8.67 -4.41
C PHE A 28 2.23 -8.83 -5.78
N VAL A 29 1.68 -8.19 -6.79
CA VAL A 29 2.16 -8.36 -8.18
C VAL A 29 3.52 -7.72 -8.38
N ASP A 30 3.70 -6.49 -7.91
CA ASP A 30 4.91 -5.72 -8.21
C ASP A 30 6.03 -5.93 -7.19
N LEU A 31 5.69 -6.20 -5.94
CA LEU A 31 6.69 -6.31 -4.86
C LEU A 31 6.76 -7.70 -4.22
N GLY A 32 5.87 -8.61 -4.59
CA GLY A 32 5.79 -9.92 -3.95
C GLY A 32 5.32 -9.84 -2.50
N GLU A 33 4.68 -8.76 -2.10
CA GLU A 33 4.27 -8.52 -0.73
C GLU A 33 2.87 -9.06 -0.48
N THR A 34 2.75 -10.04 0.41
CA THR A 34 1.46 -10.68 0.73
C THR A 34 0.82 -10.14 2.00
N ARG A 35 1.55 -9.34 2.78
CA ARG A 35 1.06 -8.80 4.06
C ARG A 35 1.18 -7.28 4.10
N LEU A 36 0.60 -6.64 3.10
CA LEU A 36 0.69 -5.18 2.98
C LEU A 36 0.18 -4.46 4.23
N SER A 37 -0.95 -4.89 4.80
CA SER A 37 -1.52 -4.23 5.98
C SER A 37 -0.56 -4.24 7.17
N GLY A 38 0.18 -5.32 7.35
CA GLY A 38 1.20 -5.39 8.39
C GLY A 38 2.35 -4.42 8.14
N CYS A 39 2.77 -4.30 6.90
CA CYS A 39 3.80 -3.35 6.51
C CYS A 39 3.33 -1.91 6.73
N ILE A 40 2.10 -1.59 6.35
CA ILE A 40 1.50 -0.27 6.57
C ILE A 40 1.44 0.05 8.08
N TYR A 41 1.05 -0.93 8.89
CA TYR A 41 1.03 -0.77 10.35
C TYR A 41 2.41 -0.38 10.88
N GLN A 42 3.46 -1.07 10.44
CA GLN A 42 4.83 -0.78 10.89
C GLN A 42 5.29 0.61 10.41
N LEU A 43 4.96 0.98 9.19
CA LEU A 43 5.30 2.31 8.67
C LEU A 43 4.62 3.41 9.48
N ARG A 44 3.34 3.24 9.80
CA ARG A 44 2.62 4.19 10.65
C ARG A 44 3.23 4.29 12.04
N LYS A 45 3.61 3.15 12.60
CA LYS A 45 4.24 3.09 13.91
C LYS A 45 5.58 3.82 13.94
N LYS A 46 6.26 3.88 12.81
CA LYS A 46 7.54 4.58 12.65
C LYS A 46 7.37 6.07 12.32
N GLY A 47 6.15 6.57 12.33
CA GLY A 47 5.87 7.99 12.18
C GLY A 47 5.48 8.44 10.78
N ILE A 48 5.27 7.52 9.86
CA ILE A 48 4.86 7.89 8.50
C ILE A 48 3.34 8.00 8.45
N HIS A 49 2.85 9.14 7.99
CA HIS A 49 1.42 9.37 7.81
C HIS A 49 0.92 8.68 6.56
N ILE A 50 0.07 7.68 6.74
CA ILE A 50 -0.51 6.93 5.64
C ILE A 50 -2.03 6.95 5.79
N SER A 51 -2.70 7.49 4.79
CA SER A 51 -4.16 7.51 4.75
C SER A 51 -4.69 6.28 4.03
N THR A 52 -5.92 5.90 4.33
CA THR A 52 -6.62 4.82 3.65
C THR A 52 -7.71 5.43 2.79
N ALA A 53 -7.69 5.12 1.51
CA ALA A 53 -8.75 5.48 0.59
C ALA A 53 -9.41 4.20 0.07
N PHE A 54 -10.57 4.34 -0.53
CA PHE A 54 -11.26 3.21 -1.15
C PHE A 54 -11.39 3.48 -2.64
N LYS A 55 -11.24 2.42 -3.40
CA LYS A 55 -11.25 2.44 -4.84
C LYS A 55 -12.24 1.39 -5.31
N THR A 56 -13.09 1.72 -6.28
CA THR A 56 -14.04 0.78 -6.83
C THR A 56 -13.48 0.19 -8.11
N ILE A 57 -13.48 -1.13 -8.18
CA ILE A 57 -13.06 -1.85 -9.39
C ILE A 57 -14.19 -2.79 -9.81
N LYS A 58 -14.18 -3.20 -11.06
CA LYS A 58 -15.10 -4.20 -11.57
C LYS A 58 -14.35 -5.50 -11.82
N ASN A 59 -14.93 -6.62 -11.37
CA ASN A 59 -14.39 -7.93 -11.69
C ASN A 59 -14.84 -8.36 -13.09
N ARG A 60 -14.45 -9.58 -13.51
CA ARG A 60 -14.78 -10.09 -14.85
C ARG A 60 -16.29 -10.26 -15.08
N TYR A 61 -17.06 -10.33 -14.02
CA TYR A 61 -18.53 -10.48 -14.09
C TYR A 61 -19.25 -9.14 -14.08
N GLY A 62 -18.52 -8.02 -14.11
CA GLY A 62 -19.10 -6.69 -14.07
C GLY A 62 -19.56 -6.25 -12.68
N GLU A 63 -19.24 -7.01 -11.65
CA GLU A 63 -19.61 -6.67 -10.28
C GLU A 63 -18.62 -5.68 -9.71
N GLU A 64 -19.12 -4.68 -8.98
CA GLU A 64 -18.28 -3.70 -8.33
C GLU A 64 -17.74 -4.23 -7.02
N ARG A 65 -16.45 -3.97 -6.77
CA ARG A 65 -15.78 -4.32 -5.52
C ARG A 65 -15.01 -3.13 -5.01
N ARG A 66 -15.10 -2.89 -3.71
CA ARG A 66 -14.32 -1.83 -3.07
C ARG A 66 -13.05 -2.44 -2.53
N ILE A 67 -11.93 -1.80 -2.83
CA ILE A 67 -10.63 -2.19 -2.31
C ILE A 67 -9.98 -1.01 -1.61
N LYS A 68 -9.10 -1.31 -0.66
CA LYS A 68 -8.35 -0.28 0.05
C LYS A 68 -7.13 0.12 -0.76
N GLU A 69 -6.85 1.42 -0.78
CA GLU A 69 -5.62 1.96 -1.31
C GLU A 69 -4.97 2.79 -0.21
N TYR A 70 -3.69 2.57 0.03
CA TYR A 70 -2.93 3.33 1.03
C TYR A 70 -2.12 4.40 0.33
N LYS A 71 -2.15 5.61 0.88
CA LYS A 71 -1.46 6.77 0.31
C LYS A 71 -0.65 7.48 1.37
N ILE A 72 0.47 8.06 0.97
CA ILE A 72 1.27 8.92 1.84
C ILE A 72 0.51 10.24 2.03
N GLY A 73 0.33 10.64 3.27
CA GLY A 73 -0.31 11.91 3.60
C GLY A 73 -1.66 11.85 4.23
#